data_763d57e41ed2ce7483b7a430dbfbe1c2
#
_entry.id   763d57e41ed2ce7483b7a430dbfbe1c2
#
_cell.length_a   1.000
_cell.length_b   1.000
_cell.length_c   1.000
_cell.angle_alpha   90.00
_cell.angle_beta   90.00
_cell.angle_gamma   90.00
#
_symmetry.space_group_name_H-M   'P 1'
#
loop_
_entity.id
_entity.type
_entity.pdbx_description
1 polymer ?
#
loop_
_entity_poly.entity_id
_entity_poly.type
_entity_poly.pdbx_seq_one_letter_code
_entity_poly.pdbx_strand_id
1 'polypeptide(L)'
;ASYAGDGGKIDSLINLNGVVVSATKIQVNKNSVPMSVSVIEREQIEASSESALLPVLSQRVPGLFVTQKGITGFGISEGAAGTVNIRGVGQSNKVLVMFDGQPQWAGVFGHALPDTYVASDVERVEVIRGPGSLLYGSNAMGGVINIITRRQHEEGRSTQARVMYGSYNTQKYMINNGYNVGRFSSFVSLNHDRTDGHRPNSEFQITNGFAKLGCFGIGAQLNAR
;
A
#
# COMPACT_ATOMS: atom_id res chain seq x y z
N ALA A 1 -56.19 24.84 -5.28
CA ALA A 1 -55.41 23.65 -5.00
C ALA A 1 -53.94 24.06 -4.93
N SER A 2 -53.44 24.17 -3.73
CA SER A 2 -52.03 24.52 -3.44
C SER A 2 -51.21 23.25 -3.41
N TYR A 3 -50.24 23.14 -4.33
CA TYR A 3 -49.24 22.08 -4.32
C TYR A 3 -48.07 22.54 -3.46
N ALA A 4 -48.01 22.07 -2.21
CA ALA A 4 -46.85 22.21 -1.36
C ALA A 4 -45.79 21.20 -1.83
N GLY A 5 -44.76 21.66 -2.52
CA GLY A 5 -43.58 20.87 -2.80
C GLY A 5 -42.80 20.58 -1.53
N ASP A 6 -42.76 19.32 -1.16
CA ASP A 6 -41.90 18.80 -0.08
C ASP A 6 -40.43 19.00 -0.49
N GLY A 7 -39.81 19.98 0.12
CA GLY A 7 -38.39 20.27 -0.02
C GLY A 7 -37.58 19.17 0.65
N GLY A 8 -37.36 18.08 -0.10
CA GLY A 8 -36.42 17.03 0.30
C GLY A 8 -35.07 17.65 0.66
N LYS A 9 -34.74 17.65 1.93
CA LYS A 9 -33.44 18.00 2.45
C LYS A 9 -32.40 17.10 1.77
N ILE A 10 -31.66 17.67 0.83
CA ILE A 10 -30.40 17.10 0.37
C ILE A 10 -29.38 17.34 1.50
N ASP A 11 -29.56 16.62 2.58
CA ASP A 11 -28.64 16.60 3.73
C ASP A 11 -27.73 15.37 3.65
N SER A 12 -27.13 15.15 2.50
CA SER A 12 -25.87 14.47 2.40
C SER A 12 -24.81 15.50 2.07
N LEU A 13 -24.37 16.25 3.06
CA LEU A 13 -23.04 16.81 3.03
C LEU A 13 -22.11 15.60 2.87
N ILE A 14 -21.81 15.25 1.62
CA ILE A 14 -20.66 14.42 1.31
C ILE A 14 -19.49 15.23 1.84
N ASN A 15 -19.08 14.90 3.04
CA ASN A 15 -17.91 15.47 3.67
C ASN A 15 -16.73 14.96 2.83
N LEU A 16 -16.41 15.69 1.76
CA LEU A 16 -15.20 15.53 1.01
C LEU A 16 -14.07 15.99 1.91
N ASN A 17 -13.85 15.26 3.02
CA ASN A 17 -12.65 15.39 3.82
C ASN A 17 -11.51 15.22 2.82
N GLY A 18 -10.86 16.33 2.51
CA GLY A 18 -9.84 16.34 1.48
C GLY A 18 -8.79 15.31 1.87
N VAL A 19 -8.60 14.30 1.02
CA VAL A 19 -7.62 13.25 1.26
C VAL A 19 -6.27 13.91 1.44
N VAL A 20 -5.71 13.80 2.64
CA VAL A 20 -4.40 14.34 2.99
C VAL A 20 -3.34 13.37 2.51
N VAL A 21 -2.43 13.84 1.68
CA VAL A 21 -1.31 13.05 1.16
C VAL A 21 -0.01 13.48 1.81
N SER A 22 0.83 12.52 2.13
CA SER A 22 2.15 12.71 2.75
C SER A 22 3.31 12.42 1.81
N ALA A 23 3.02 11.88 0.64
CA ALA A 23 4.02 11.59 -0.39
C ALA A 23 4.72 12.84 -0.97
N THR A 24 4.32 14.04 -0.57
CA THR A 24 4.95 15.33 -0.91
C THR A 24 5.90 15.85 0.16
N LYS A 25 6.30 15.00 1.13
CA LYS A 25 7.11 15.31 2.34
C LYS A 25 6.39 16.14 3.40
N ILE A 26 5.34 16.82 3.06
CA ILE A 26 4.45 17.54 3.98
C ILE A 26 3.01 17.05 3.76
N GLN A 27 2.23 17.06 4.83
CA GLN A 27 0.82 16.72 4.71
C GLN A 27 0.06 17.85 4.03
N VAL A 28 -0.47 17.60 2.86
CA VAL A 28 -1.27 18.57 2.09
C VAL A 28 -2.53 17.90 1.56
N ASN A 29 -3.54 18.71 1.31
CA ASN A 29 -4.74 18.21 0.65
C ASN A 29 -4.38 17.79 -0.79
N LYS A 30 -4.82 16.59 -1.21
CA LYS A 30 -4.60 16.04 -2.55
C LYS A 30 -4.95 17.04 -3.65
N ASN A 31 -6.01 17.81 -3.49
CA ASN A 31 -6.48 18.77 -4.48
C ASN A 31 -5.60 20.03 -4.59
N SER A 32 -4.73 20.26 -3.61
CA SER A 32 -3.80 21.40 -3.58
C SER A 32 -2.42 21.05 -4.13
N VAL A 33 -2.20 19.79 -4.50
CA VAL A 33 -0.90 19.33 -5.02
C VAL A 33 -0.89 19.48 -6.55
N PRO A 34 0.08 20.19 -7.14
CA PRO A 34 0.19 20.36 -8.59
C PRO A 34 0.75 19.10 -9.29
N MET A 35 0.45 17.94 -8.77
CA MET A 35 0.87 16.63 -9.28
C MET A 35 -0.29 15.65 -9.30
N SER A 36 -0.24 14.70 -10.24
CA SER A 36 -1.26 13.66 -10.34
C SER A 36 -1.03 12.61 -9.24
N VAL A 37 -1.83 12.65 -8.19
CA VAL A 37 -1.78 11.70 -7.07
C VAL A 37 -2.98 10.77 -7.09
N SER A 38 -2.72 9.46 -7.00
CA SER A 38 -3.73 8.43 -6.72
C SER A 38 -3.57 7.97 -5.28
N VAL A 39 -4.67 7.84 -4.57
CA VAL A 39 -4.71 7.27 -3.22
C VAL A 39 -5.57 6.02 -3.28
N ILE A 40 -5.06 4.93 -2.77
CA ILE A 40 -5.75 3.65 -2.66
C ILE A 40 -5.90 3.37 -1.17
N GLU A 41 -7.14 3.36 -0.71
CA GLU A 41 -7.48 3.16 0.67
C GLU A 41 -7.52 1.66 1.03
N ARG A 42 -7.48 1.37 2.31
CA ARG A 42 -7.44 0.02 2.87
C ARG A 42 -8.55 -0.88 2.37
N GLU A 43 -9.78 -0.38 2.30
CA GLU A 43 -10.95 -1.15 1.86
C GLU A 43 -10.79 -1.64 0.43
N GLN A 44 -10.16 -0.84 -0.43
CA GLN A 44 -9.87 -1.20 -1.81
C GLN A 44 -8.76 -2.27 -1.91
N ILE A 45 -7.81 -2.26 -0.98
CA ILE A 45 -6.73 -3.24 -0.90
C ILE A 45 -7.28 -4.57 -0.36
N GLU A 46 -8.06 -4.52 0.71
CA GLU A 46 -8.66 -5.70 1.35
C GLU A 46 -9.70 -6.42 0.47
N ALA A 47 -10.34 -5.70 -0.45
CA ALA A 47 -11.26 -6.27 -1.44
C ALA A 47 -10.56 -7.14 -2.49
N SER A 48 -9.23 -7.08 -2.59
CA SER A 48 -8.43 -7.91 -3.48
C SER A 48 -8.11 -9.27 -2.85
N SER A 49 -7.97 -10.29 -3.69
CA SER A 49 -7.46 -11.61 -3.31
C SER A 49 -5.93 -11.70 -3.37
N GLU A 50 -5.26 -10.63 -3.77
CA GLU A 50 -3.82 -10.58 -3.88
C GLU A 50 -3.15 -10.41 -2.51
N SER A 51 -2.11 -11.20 -2.24
CA SER A 51 -1.27 -11.02 -1.04
C SER A 51 -0.22 -9.95 -1.25
N ALA A 52 0.31 -9.84 -2.47
CA ALA A 52 1.25 -8.79 -2.84
C ALA A 52 0.53 -7.50 -3.20
N LEU A 53 1.11 -6.37 -2.81
CA LEU A 53 0.51 -5.05 -3.01
C LEU A 53 0.56 -4.58 -4.47
N LEU A 54 1.66 -4.81 -5.17
CA LEU A 54 1.87 -4.22 -6.50
C LEU A 54 0.83 -4.64 -7.55
N PRO A 55 0.35 -5.89 -7.62
CA PRO A 55 -0.76 -6.28 -8.49
C PRO A 55 -2.04 -5.48 -8.21
N VAL A 56 -2.35 -5.24 -6.91
CA VAL A 56 -3.50 -4.42 -6.52
C VAL A 56 -3.36 -2.99 -7.06
N LEU A 57 -2.17 -2.41 -6.93
CA LEU A 57 -1.89 -1.06 -7.45
C LEU A 57 -1.99 -1.01 -8.97
N SER A 58 -1.50 -2.03 -9.67
CA SER A 58 -1.58 -2.11 -11.14
C SER A 58 -3.03 -2.09 -11.66
N GLN A 59 -3.95 -2.69 -10.90
CA GLN A 59 -5.39 -2.70 -11.23
C GLN A 59 -6.09 -1.37 -10.91
N ARG A 60 -5.58 -0.61 -9.94
CA ARG A 60 -6.27 0.57 -9.38
C ARG A 60 -5.66 1.90 -9.79
N VAL A 61 -4.38 1.92 -10.17
CA VAL A 61 -3.66 3.16 -10.51
C VAL A 61 -3.49 3.28 -12.01
N PRO A 62 -4.15 4.23 -12.67
CA PRO A 62 -4.01 4.42 -14.11
C PRO A 62 -2.57 4.72 -14.53
N GLY A 63 -2.06 3.95 -15.49
CA GLY A 63 -0.70 4.10 -16.00
C GLY A 63 0.40 3.49 -15.13
N LEU A 64 0.06 2.77 -14.07
CA LEU A 64 0.98 1.93 -13.34
C LEU A 64 0.93 0.52 -13.90
N PHE A 65 2.07 -0.01 -14.26
CA PHE A 65 2.23 -1.35 -14.78
C PHE A 65 3.31 -2.10 -14.02
N VAL A 66 3.03 -3.34 -13.66
CA VAL A 66 3.93 -4.22 -12.92
C VAL A 66 4.07 -5.53 -13.67
N THR A 67 5.29 -5.98 -13.87
CA THR A 67 5.55 -7.31 -14.44
C THR A 67 5.61 -8.34 -13.34
N GLN A 68 4.75 -9.36 -13.42
CA GLN A 68 4.73 -10.50 -12.51
C GLN A 68 5.02 -11.79 -13.31
N LYS A 69 5.87 -12.66 -12.81
CA LYS A 69 6.26 -13.89 -13.53
C LYS A 69 5.52 -15.15 -13.08
N GLY A 70 4.96 -15.15 -11.90
CA GLY A 70 4.24 -16.27 -11.31
C GLY A 70 2.79 -15.92 -10.95
N ILE A 71 2.04 -16.91 -10.44
CA ILE A 71 0.71 -16.72 -9.86
C ILE A 71 0.84 -15.92 -8.56
N THR A 72 1.86 -16.21 -7.78
CA THR A 72 2.31 -15.46 -6.61
C THR A 72 3.81 -15.26 -6.74
N GLY A 73 4.30 -14.13 -6.24
CA GLY A 73 5.72 -13.82 -6.26
C GLY A 73 6.23 -13.17 -7.54
N PHE A 74 7.28 -12.41 -7.40
CA PHE A 74 7.96 -11.69 -8.46
C PHE A 74 9.29 -12.34 -8.82
N GLY A 75 9.85 -13.15 -7.89
CA GLY A 75 11.15 -13.80 -8.01
C GLY A 75 12.33 -12.85 -7.81
N ILE A 76 13.49 -13.43 -7.54
CA ILE A 76 14.76 -12.71 -7.26
C ILE A 76 15.84 -12.93 -8.33
N SER A 77 15.60 -13.75 -9.34
CA SER A 77 16.57 -13.97 -10.39
C SER A 77 16.72 -12.77 -11.33
N GLU A 78 17.79 -12.71 -12.08
CA GLU A 78 18.08 -11.65 -13.04
C GLU A 78 16.89 -11.38 -13.97
N GLY A 79 16.39 -10.15 -13.97
CA GLY A 79 15.17 -9.75 -14.67
C GLY A 79 13.86 -10.27 -14.05
N ALA A 80 13.89 -10.84 -12.85
CA ALA A 80 12.71 -11.39 -12.15
C ALA A 80 12.11 -10.40 -11.15
N ALA A 81 12.89 -9.51 -10.57
CA ALA A 81 12.35 -8.41 -9.79
C ALA A 81 11.40 -7.62 -10.69
N GLY A 82 10.10 -7.68 -10.38
CA GLY A 82 9.05 -7.11 -11.23
C GLY A 82 9.36 -5.68 -11.61
N THR A 83 9.32 -5.39 -12.88
CA THR A 83 9.51 -4.01 -13.34
C THR A 83 8.29 -3.21 -12.97
N VAL A 84 8.48 -2.15 -12.19
CA VAL A 84 7.42 -1.19 -11.88
C VAL A 84 7.56 0.00 -12.81
N ASN A 85 6.54 0.24 -13.62
CA ASN A 85 6.50 1.35 -14.57
C ASN A 85 5.33 2.27 -14.25
N ILE A 86 5.57 3.57 -14.29
CA ILE A 86 4.52 4.58 -14.23
C ILE A 86 4.58 5.41 -15.52
N ARG A 87 3.51 5.37 -16.33
CA ARG A 87 3.41 6.07 -17.61
C ARG A 87 4.58 5.76 -18.57
N GLY A 88 5.04 4.50 -18.58
CA GLY A 88 6.15 4.05 -19.42
C GLY A 88 7.55 4.36 -18.90
N VAL A 89 7.66 5.07 -17.78
CA VAL A 89 8.94 5.33 -17.11
C VAL A 89 9.10 4.39 -15.95
N GLY A 90 10.12 3.56 -15.91
CA GLY A 90 10.27 2.62 -14.80
C GLY A 90 11.30 1.52 -14.96
N GLN A 91 12.27 1.65 -15.85
CA GLN A 91 13.35 0.66 -15.87
C GLN A 91 14.15 0.72 -14.57
N SER A 92 14.23 -0.42 -13.91
CA SER A 92 15.05 -0.77 -12.75
C SER A 92 14.87 0.07 -11.48
N ASN A 93 15.08 1.36 -11.48
CA ASN A 93 15.18 2.19 -10.28
C ASN A 93 14.62 3.60 -10.46
N LYS A 94 13.69 3.79 -11.40
CA LYS A 94 13.13 5.12 -11.69
C LYS A 94 11.78 5.38 -11.03
N VAL A 95 11.21 4.38 -10.36
CA VAL A 95 10.04 4.51 -9.50
C VAL A 95 10.47 4.25 -8.08
N LEU A 96 10.36 5.26 -7.24
CA LEU A 96 10.73 5.18 -5.84
C LEU A 96 9.59 4.54 -5.04
N VAL A 97 9.90 3.50 -4.27
CA VAL A 97 8.99 2.92 -3.29
C VAL A 97 9.44 3.33 -1.89
N MET A 98 8.48 3.74 -1.07
CA MET A 98 8.71 4.14 0.31
C MET A 98 7.75 3.42 1.26
N PHE A 99 8.20 3.14 2.48
CA PHE A 99 7.36 2.79 3.62
C PHE A 99 7.34 3.93 4.62
N ASP A 100 6.16 4.44 4.93
CA ASP A 100 5.98 5.58 5.84
C ASP A 100 6.93 6.76 5.54
N GLY A 101 7.17 7.03 4.25
CA GLY A 101 8.08 8.09 3.79
C GLY A 101 9.57 7.71 3.76
N GLN A 102 9.94 6.50 4.16
CA GLN A 102 11.32 6.02 4.11
C GLN A 102 11.57 5.21 2.83
N PRO A 103 12.56 5.58 2.00
CA PRO A 103 12.89 4.85 0.79
C PRO A 103 13.21 3.38 1.04
N GLN A 104 12.65 2.51 0.21
CA GLN A 104 12.88 1.06 0.24
C GLN A 104 13.56 0.61 -1.04
N TRP A 105 14.77 0.13 -0.93
CA TRP A 105 15.50 -0.46 -2.04
C TRP A 105 16.49 -1.52 -1.58
N ALA A 106 16.73 -2.49 -2.45
CA ALA A 106 17.70 -3.52 -2.22
C ALA A 106 19.05 -3.12 -2.84
N GLY A 107 20.08 -3.14 -2.00
CA GLY A 107 21.45 -3.01 -2.43
C GLY A 107 21.81 -1.71 -3.17
N VAL A 108 22.92 -1.79 -3.91
CA VAL A 108 23.52 -0.64 -4.59
C VAL A 108 22.68 -0.13 -5.77
N PHE A 109 21.84 -0.98 -6.36
CA PHE A 109 21.10 -0.65 -7.58
C PHE A 109 19.73 -0.04 -7.35
N GLY A 110 19.29 0.09 -6.11
CA GLY A 110 18.00 0.71 -5.78
C GLY A 110 16.78 -0.04 -6.32
N HIS A 111 16.85 -1.36 -6.44
CA HIS A 111 15.71 -2.16 -6.89
C HIS A 111 14.62 -2.23 -5.84
N ALA A 112 13.38 -2.11 -6.27
CA ALA A 112 12.23 -2.44 -5.45
C ALA A 112 12.26 -3.92 -5.07
N LEU A 113 11.73 -4.25 -3.88
CA LEU A 113 11.57 -5.62 -3.37
C LEU A 113 10.09 -6.02 -3.39
N PRO A 114 9.50 -6.32 -4.55
CA PRO A 114 8.05 -6.48 -4.70
C PRO A 114 7.43 -7.53 -3.78
N ASP A 115 8.15 -8.61 -3.49
CA ASP A 115 7.67 -9.70 -2.65
C ASP A 115 7.57 -9.31 -1.16
N THR A 116 8.21 -8.22 -0.75
CA THR A 116 8.11 -7.70 0.63
C THR A 116 6.95 -6.73 0.81
N TYR A 117 6.28 -6.31 -0.27
CA TYR A 117 5.16 -5.38 -0.19
C TYR A 117 3.86 -6.16 -0.02
N VAL A 118 3.54 -6.50 1.23
CA VAL A 118 2.40 -7.34 1.59
C VAL A 118 1.16 -6.47 1.78
N ALA A 119 0.07 -6.82 1.09
CA ALA A 119 -1.16 -6.04 1.08
C ALA A 119 -1.81 -5.90 2.48
N SER A 120 -1.67 -6.93 3.34
CA SER A 120 -2.25 -6.93 4.70
C SER A 120 -1.62 -5.91 5.65
N ASP A 121 -0.39 -5.46 5.35
CA ASP A 121 0.38 -4.57 6.23
C ASP A 121 0.12 -3.09 5.91
N VAL A 122 -0.72 -2.84 4.91
CA VAL A 122 -0.92 -1.53 4.32
C VAL A 122 -2.21 -0.90 4.82
N GLU A 123 -2.15 0.35 5.26
CA GLU A 123 -3.29 1.19 5.59
C GLU A 123 -3.82 1.90 4.35
N ARG A 124 -2.93 2.54 3.60
CA ARG A 124 -3.22 3.15 2.31
C ARG A 124 -1.96 3.30 1.48
N VAL A 125 -2.12 3.52 0.19
CA VAL A 125 -1.00 3.81 -0.71
C VAL A 125 -1.24 5.12 -1.43
N GLU A 126 -0.22 5.95 -1.45
CA GLU A 126 -0.20 7.22 -2.17
C GLU A 126 0.76 7.08 -3.36
N VAL A 127 0.25 7.25 -4.59
CA VAL A 127 1.05 7.13 -5.80
C VAL A 127 1.12 8.46 -6.51
N ILE A 128 2.30 9.07 -6.54
CA ILE A 128 2.60 10.24 -7.38
C ILE A 128 2.94 9.72 -8.78
N ARG A 129 2.15 10.11 -9.76
CA ARG A 129 2.30 9.70 -11.16
C ARG A 129 2.98 10.81 -11.96
N GLY A 130 4.28 10.71 -12.13
CA GLY A 130 5.11 11.68 -12.84
C GLY A 130 6.37 12.00 -12.06
N PRO A 131 7.20 12.92 -12.55
CA PRO A 131 8.52 13.15 -11.97
C PRO A 131 8.43 13.67 -10.53
N GLY A 132 8.81 12.81 -9.58
CA GLY A 132 9.03 13.16 -8.18
C GLY A 132 10.47 13.55 -7.88
N SER A 133 11.31 13.62 -8.92
CA SER A 133 12.76 13.80 -8.78
C SER A 133 13.17 15.09 -8.09
N LEU A 134 12.35 16.12 -8.18
CA LEU A 134 12.58 17.38 -7.48
C LEU A 134 12.58 17.22 -5.95
N LEU A 135 11.73 16.29 -5.45
CA LEU A 135 11.57 16.04 -4.01
C LEU A 135 12.44 14.88 -3.51
N TYR A 136 12.68 13.88 -4.36
CA TYR A 136 13.21 12.58 -3.96
C TYR A 136 14.44 12.13 -4.75
N GLY A 137 14.94 12.95 -5.68
CA GLY A 137 16.13 12.65 -6.47
C GLY A 137 15.85 11.76 -7.68
N SER A 138 16.93 11.32 -8.34
CA SER A 138 16.89 10.62 -9.64
C SER A 138 16.08 9.33 -9.66
N ASN A 139 15.95 8.65 -8.53
CA ASN A 139 15.20 7.40 -8.43
C ASN A 139 13.67 7.59 -8.46
N ALA A 140 13.17 8.81 -8.47
CA ALA A 140 11.76 9.15 -8.54
C ALA A 140 11.37 9.80 -9.88
N MET A 141 12.07 9.51 -10.97
CA MET A 141 11.81 10.10 -12.30
C MET A 141 10.45 9.69 -12.87
N GLY A 142 10.06 8.43 -12.68
CA GLY A 142 8.77 7.90 -13.14
C GLY A 142 7.63 8.17 -12.17
N GLY A 143 7.94 8.27 -10.89
CA GLY A 143 6.97 8.49 -9.84
C GLY A 143 7.42 8.00 -8.48
N VAL A 144 6.49 8.10 -7.52
CA VAL A 144 6.71 7.68 -6.14
C VAL A 144 5.52 6.85 -5.68
N ILE A 145 5.77 5.71 -5.06
CA ILE A 145 4.80 4.87 -4.38
C ILE A 145 5.11 4.94 -2.89
N ASN A 146 4.28 5.64 -2.12
CA ASN A 146 4.43 5.72 -0.67
C ASN A 146 3.40 4.80 0.00
N ILE A 147 3.88 3.75 0.62
CA ILE A 147 3.10 2.75 1.33
C ILE A 147 3.01 3.18 2.78
N ILE A 148 1.81 3.53 3.23
CA ILE A 148 1.55 3.85 4.62
C ILE A 148 1.17 2.57 5.32
N THR A 149 1.96 2.18 6.30
CA THR A 149 1.78 0.92 7.02
C THR A 149 0.71 1.03 8.11
N ARG A 150 0.06 -0.09 8.37
CA ARG A 150 -1.03 -0.19 9.36
C ARG A 150 -0.57 0.17 10.77
N ARG A 151 -1.51 0.77 11.49
CA ARG A 151 -1.45 0.98 12.94
C ARG A 151 -2.81 0.68 13.53
N GLN A 152 -2.84 0.26 14.77
CA GLN A 152 -4.09 0.22 15.54
C GLN A 152 -4.36 1.64 16.04
N HIS A 153 -5.38 2.29 15.47
CA HIS A 153 -5.80 3.64 15.85
C HIS A 153 -6.83 3.60 16.99
N GLU A 154 -7.76 2.66 16.91
CA GLU A 154 -8.79 2.50 17.93
C GLU A 154 -8.21 1.87 19.20
N GLU A 155 -8.69 2.31 20.35
CA GLU A 155 -8.31 1.72 21.62
C GLU A 155 -8.84 0.29 21.72
N GLY A 156 -7.98 -0.63 22.18
CA GLY A 156 -8.30 -2.03 22.33
C GLY A 156 -7.42 -2.95 21.49
N ARG A 157 -7.97 -4.13 21.17
CA ARG A 157 -7.29 -5.18 20.43
C ARG A 157 -8.13 -5.61 19.22
N SER A 158 -7.49 -5.73 18.07
CA SER A 158 -8.08 -6.27 16.85
C SER A 158 -7.22 -7.41 16.32
N THR A 159 -7.87 -8.53 16.00
CA THR A 159 -7.19 -9.68 15.39
C THR A 159 -7.95 -10.08 14.14
N GLN A 160 -7.25 -10.24 13.03
CA GLN A 160 -7.80 -10.72 11.77
C GLN A 160 -7.00 -11.93 11.30
N ALA A 161 -7.70 -12.95 10.79
CA ALA A 161 -7.10 -14.07 10.12
C ALA A 161 -7.81 -14.29 8.78
N ARG A 162 -7.03 -14.60 7.74
CA ARG A 162 -7.56 -14.91 6.41
C ARG A 162 -6.85 -16.14 5.88
N VAL A 163 -7.63 -17.05 5.32
CA VAL A 163 -7.12 -18.24 4.64
C VAL A 163 -7.75 -18.28 3.25
N MET A 164 -6.92 -18.46 2.24
CA MET A 164 -7.38 -18.60 0.86
C MET A 164 -6.75 -19.84 0.24
N TYR A 165 -7.53 -20.53 -0.58
CA TYR A 165 -7.11 -21.69 -1.34
C TYR A 165 -7.53 -21.52 -2.80
N GLY A 166 -6.67 -21.86 -3.74
CA GLY A 166 -6.89 -21.64 -5.15
C GLY A 166 -6.26 -22.71 -6.04
N SER A 167 -6.35 -22.52 -7.35
CA SER A 167 -5.77 -23.40 -8.36
C SER A 167 -4.27 -23.57 -8.18
N TYR A 168 -3.71 -24.66 -8.68
CA TYR A 168 -2.29 -25.02 -8.58
C TYR A 168 -1.81 -25.13 -7.13
N ASN A 169 -2.69 -25.67 -6.25
CA ASN A 169 -2.41 -25.80 -4.81
C ASN A 169 -1.97 -24.47 -4.17
N THR A 170 -2.52 -23.36 -4.67
CA THR A 170 -2.21 -22.04 -4.11
C THR A 170 -2.85 -21.90 -2.74
N GLN A 171 -2.05 -21.63 -1.73
CA GLN A 171 -2.45 -21.49 -0.34
C GLN A 171 -1.92 -20.16 0.18
N LYS A 172 -2.79 -19.38 0.80
CA LYS A 172 -2.42 -18.10 1.40
C LYS A 172 -2.96 -18.03 2.83
N TYR A 173 -2.09 -17.80 3.76
CA TYR A 173 -2.39 -17.69 5.19
C TYR A 173 -1.94 -16.34 5.69
N MET A 174 -2.82 -15.64 6.36
CA MET A 174 -2.55 -14.34 6.93
C MET A 174 -3.13 -14.26 8.32
N ILE A 175 -2.35 -13.75 9.25
CA ILE A 175 -2.82 -13.35 10.57
C ILE A 175 -2.23 -11.99 10.92
N ASN A 176 -3.05 -11.10 11.45
CA ASN A 176 -2.56 -9.84 11.99
C ASN A 176 -3.23 -9.53 13.32
N ASN A 177 -2.51 -8.82 14.16
CA ASN A 177 -2.95 -8.38 15.47
C ASN A 177 -2.58 -6.91 15.69
N GLY A 178 -3.56 -6.09 15.95
CA GLY A 178 -3.42 -4.71 16.39
C GLY A 178 -3.74 -4.60 17.88
N TYR A 179 -2.93 -3.85 18.60
CA TYR A 179 -3.13 -3.53 20.01
C TYR A 179 -2.84 -2.06 20.25
N ASN A 180 -3.74 -1.38 20.97
CA ASN A 180 -3.57 0.02 21.32
C ASN A 180 -4.23 0.26 22.68
N VAL A 181 -3.43 0.44 23.72
CA VAL A 181 -3.91 0.73 25.09
C VAL A 181 -2.98 1.74 25.75
N GLY A 182 -3.55 2.84 26.17
CA GLY A 182 -2.85 3.91 26.86
C GLY A 182 -1.75 4.54 26.01
N ARG A 183 -0.50 4.32 26.34
CA ARG A 183 0.65 4.88 25.63
C ARG A 183 1.31 3.91 24.66
N PHE A 184 0.88 2.67 24.64
CA PHE A 184 1.50 1.64 23.83
C PHE A 184 0.58 1.23 22.69
N SER A 185 1.11 1.23 21.48
CA SER A 185 0.45 0.64 20.32
C SER A 185 1.37 -0.34 19.62
N SER A 186 0.80 -1.43 19.13
CA SER A 186 1.52 -2.40 18.31
C SER A 186 0.64 -2.89 17.17
N PHE A 187 1.28 -3.19 16.07
CA PHE A 187 0.68 -3.94 14.97
C PHE A 187 1.68 -5.00 14.53
N VAL A 188 1.22 -6.25 14.48
CA VAL A 188 2.04 -7.40 14.08
C VAL A 188 1.26 -8.18 13.04
N SER A 189 1.92 -8.58 11.96
CA SER A 189 1.36 -9.46 10.94
C SER A 189 2.32 -10.58 10.59
N LEU A 190 1.75 -11.71 10.17
CA LEU A 190 2.45 -12.86 9.61
C LEU A 190 1.67 -13.36 8.41
N ASN A 191 2.38 -13.51 7.28
CA ASN A 191 1.81 -14.00 6.02
C ASN A 191 2.65 -15.17 5.51
N HIS A 192 1.98 -16.17 4.98
CA HIS A 192 2.60 -17.31 4.33
C HIS A 192 1.83 -17.65 3.06
N ASP A 193 2.52 -17.57 1.92
CA ASP A 193 1.98 -17.91 0.61
C ASP A 193 2.76 -19.06 0.01
N ARG A 194 2.04 -20.01 -0.60
CA ARG A 194 2.61 -21.14 -1.33
C ARG A 194 1.79 -21.40 -2.59
N THR A 195 2.45 -21.80 -3.67
CA THR A 195 1.82 -22.31 -4.89
C THR A 195 2.75 -23.32 -5.56
N ASP A 196 2.18 -24.35 -6.20
CA ASP A 196 2.94 -25.29 -7.02
C ASP A 196 3.19 -24.72 -8.43
N GLY A 197 2.57 -23.57 -8.76
CA GLY A 197 2.76 -22.89 -10.03
C GLY A 197 1.97 -23.51 -11.19
N HIS A 198 1.82 -22.73 -12.26
CA HIS A 198 1.06 -23.12 -13.46
C HIS A 198 1.95 -23.71 -14.57
N ARG A 199 3.26 -23.76 -14.37
CA ARG A 199 4.27 -24.28 -15.30
C ARG A 199 5.35 -25.03 -14.53
N PRO A 200 6.08 -25.95 -15.16
CA PRO A 200 7.26 -26.57 -14.55
C PRO A 200 8.25 -25.50 -14.04
N ASN A 201 8.80 -25.70 -12.86
CA ASN A 201 9.74 -24.78 -12.19
C ASN A 201 9.16 -23.37 -11.91
N SER A 202 7.85 -23.28 -11.64
CA SER A 202 7.19 -22.03 -11.23
C SER A 202 6.55 -22.12 -9.84
N GLU A 203 6.97 -23.08 -9.06
CA GLU A 203 6.64 -23.18 -7.64
C GLU A 203 7.20 -21.98 -6.89
N PHE A 204 6.44 -21.50 -5.92
CA PHE A 204 6.81 -20.36 -5.10
C PHE A 204 6.33 -20.52 -3.68
N GLN A 205 7.15 -20.13 -2.74
CA GLN A 205 6.81 -20.08 -1.33
C GLN A 205 7.48 -18.88 -0.67
N ILE A 206 6.73 -18.14 0.13
CA ILE A 206 7.26 -17.00 0.89
C ILE A 206 6.58 -16.90 2.25
N THR A 207 7.36 -16.48 3.25
CA THR A 207 6.84 -16.11 4.58
C THR A 207 7.31 -14.72 4.89
N ASN A 208 6.37 -13.81 5.16
CA ASN A 208 6.63 -12.43 5.54
C ASN A 208 6.13 -12.17 6.95
N GLY A 209 6.94 -11.48 7.74
CA GLY A 209 6.56 -10.97 9.04
C GLY A 209 6.78 -9.47 9.13
N PHE A 210 5.83 -8.75 9.70
CA PHE A 210 5.92 -7.31 9.92
C PHE A 210 5.52 -7.00 11.36
N ALA A 211 6.25 -6.07 11.98
CA ALA A 211 5.93 -5.57 13.32
C ALA A 211 6.20 -4.07 13.39
N LYS A 212 5.22 -3.34 13.92
CA LYS A 212 5.32 -1.90 14.18
C LYS A 212 4.93 -1.64 15.62
N LEU A 213 5.84 -1.03 16.37
CA LEU A 213 5.64 -0.70 17.77
C LEU A 213 5.65 0.83 17.92
N GLY A 214 4.76 1.35 18.74
CA GLY A 214 4.68 2.78 19.04
C GLY A 214 4.52 3.01 20.53
N CYS A 215 5.29 3.98 21.06
CA CYS A 215 5.14 4.49 22.40
C CYS A 215 4.83 5.99 22.32
N PHE A 216 3.66 6.42 22.76
CA PHE A 216 3.28 7.81 22.76
C PHE A 216 3.68 8.48 24.09
N GLY A 217 4.68 9.37 24.03
CA GLY A 217 5.06 10.22 25.17
C GLY A 217 4.04 11.35 25.38
N ILE A 218 4.02 11.94 26.59
CA ILE A 218 3.11 13.04 26.95
C ILE A 218 3.23 14.25 26.01
N GLY A 219 4.37 14.44 25.33
CA GLY A 219 4.59 15.55 24.40
C GLY A 219 3.91 15.40 23.03
N ALA A 220 3.47 14.21 22.65
CA ALA A 220 2.90 13.96 21.33
C ALA A 220 1.39 14.29 21.23
N GLN A 221 0.71 14.52 22.36
CA GLN A 221 -0.72 14.85 22.38
C GLN A 221 -1.02 16.32 22.08
N LEU A 222 -0.02 17.20 22.09
CA LEU A 222 -0.24 18.64 21.87
C LEU A 222 -0.35 19.04 20.39
N ASN A 223 -0.02 18.15 19.45
CA ASN A 223 -0.03 18.45 18.01
C ASN A 223 -1.18 17.77 17.22
N ALA A 224 -2.16 17.22 17.90
CA ALA A 224 -3.33 16.56 17.28
C ALA A 224 -4.63 17.34 17.57
N ARG A 225 -4.62 18.68 17.32
CA ARG A 225 -5.84 19.50 17.26
C ARG A 225 -5.89 20.29 15.97
#